data_95b5dcc46e74a144580b2e98953dead1
#
_entry.id   95b5dcc46e74a144580b2e98953dead1
#
_cell.length_a   1.000
_cell.length_b   1.000
_cell.length_c   1.000
_cell.angle_alpha   90.00
_cell.angle_beta   90.00
_cell.angle_gamma   90.00
#
_symmetry.space_group_name_H-M   'P 1'
#
loop_
_entity.id
_entity.type
_entity.pdbx_description
1 polymer ?
#
loop_
_entity_poly.entity_id
_entity_poly.type
_entity_poly.pdbx_seq_one_letter_code
_entity_poly.pdbx_strand_id
1 'polypeptide(L)'
;MQRKIRTQEAIIPMLTVSKFRSSVWRQVAAVAAIVILTIGGTIGIWQISSSLKPETYFVCETPYGEKSKVVLSDGTVVWLNAGSTLKYSNKFNTANRKVELNGEGYFEVTKKEGATFIVQTHGYDVVVKGTKFDVSAYADDPFFFTTLLEGSVELN
;
A
#
# COMPACT_ATOMS: atom_id res chain seq x y z
N MET A 1 -38.09 -89.96 28.33
CA MET A 1 -37.09 -89.73 27.27
C MET A 1 -37.13 -88.25 26.93
N GLN A 2 -36.31 -87.46 27.62
CA GLN A 2 -36.25 -85.96 27.39
C GLN A 2 -34.90 -85.61 26.81
N ARG A 3 -34.91 -85.03 25.57
CA ARG A 3 -33.74 -84.53 24.90
C ARG A 3 -33.47 -83.10 25.39
N LYS A 4 -32.32 -82.94 26.01
CA LYS A 4 -31.79 -81.62 26.45
C LYS A 4 -31.15 -80.92 25.25
N ILE A 5 -31.79 -79.88 24.80
CA ILE A 5 -31.25 -79.02 23.75
C ILE A 5 -30.23 -78.08 24.42
N ARG A 6 -28.95 -78.19 24.04
CA ARG A 6 -27.89 -77.25 24.42
C ARG A 6 -27.94 -76.06 23.45
N THR A 7 -28.33 -74.94 23.95
CA THR A 7 -28.17 -73.68 23.24
C THR A 7 -26.71 -73.28 23.30
N GLN A 8 -26.04 -73.28 22.15
CA GLN A 8 -24.71 -72.71 22.04
C GLN A 8 -24.88 -71.21 21.96
N GLU A 9 -24.46 -70.46 22.97
CA GLU A 9 -24.28 -69.04 22.93
C GLU A 9 -23.07 -68.71 22.03
N ALA A 10 -23.32 -68.03 20.88
CA ALA A 10 -22.31 -67.51 20.01
C ALA A 10 -21.66 -66.31 20.70
N ILE A 11 -20.43 -66.45 21.16
CA ILE A 11 -19.58 -65.35 21.64
C ILE A 11 -19.17 -64.52 20.42
N ILE A 12 -19.82 -63.37 20.25
CA ILE A 12 -19.40 -62.36 19.27
C ILE A 12 -18.16 -61.68 19.83
N PRO A 13 -17.00 -61.80 19.19
CA PRO A 13 -15.83 -61.01 19.62
C PRO A 13 -16.10 -59.54 19.43
N MET A 14 -16.17 -58.78 20.52
CA MET A 14 -16.15 -57.33 20.48
C MET A 14 -14.85 -56.87 19.80
N LEU A 15 -14.99 -56.34 18.58
CA LEU A 15 -13.92 -55.68 17.90
C LEU A 15 -13.53 -54.43 18.71
N THR A 16 -12.46 -54.53 19.48
CA THR A 16 -11.83 -53.36 20.11
C THR A 16 -11.28 -52.45 19.02
N VAL A 17 -12.03 -51.43 18.68
CA VAL A 17 -11.55 -50.33 17.81
C VAL A 17 -10.39 -49.67 18.53
N SER A 18 -9.19 -49.88 18.02
CA SER A 18 -7.96 -49.39 18.62
C SER A 18 -7.96 -47.86 18.70
N LYS A 19 -7.88 -47.31 19.91
CA LYS A 19 -7.69 -45.92 20.24
C LYS A 19 -6.34 -45.32 19.73
N PHE A 20 -5.59 -46.08 18.97
CA PHE A 20 -4.23 -45.71 18.53
C PHE A 20 -4.21 -44.59 17.47
N ARG A 21 -5.30 -44.39 16.76
CA ARG A 21 -5.38 -43.40 15.68
C ARG A 21 -5.55 -41.97 16.18
N SER A 22 -6.07 -41.75 17.38
CA SER A 22 -6.33 -40.41 17.91
C SER A 22 -5.08 -39.66 18.38
N SER A 23 -4.04 -40.37 18.80
CA SER A 23 -2.79 -39.76 19.29
C SER A 23 -1.96 -39.16 18.15
N VAL A 24 -1.85 -39.87 17.03
CA VAL A 24 -1.08 -39.40 15.85
C VAL A 24 -1.76 -38.20 15.23
N TRP A 25 -3.07 -38.20 15.10
CA TRP A 25 -3.84 -37.05 14.59
C TRP A 25 -3.69 -35.80 15.47
N ARG A 26 -3.64 -35.98 16.79
CA ARG A 26 -3.40 -34.87 17.73
C ARG A 26 -1.98 -34.28 17.59
N GLN A 27 -0.98 -35.14 17.38
CA GLN A 27 0.39 -34.68 17.14
C GLN A 27 0.52 -33.94 15.79
N VAL A 28 -0.07 -34.47 14.73
CA VAL A 28 -0.10 -33.82 13.42
C VAL A 28 -0.83 -32.48 13.50
N ALA A 29 -1.96 -32.42 14.19
CA ALA A 29 -2.69 -31.16 14.39
C ALA A 29 -1.89 -30.14 15.20
N ALA A 30 -1.15 -30.57 16.22
CA ALA A 30 -0.29 -29.68 17.00
C ALA A 30 0.87 -29.10 16.16
N VAL A 31 1.53 -29.95 15.36
CA VAL A 31 2.59 -29.50 14.45
C VAL A 31 2.04 -28.53 13.39
N ALA A 32 0.89 -28.85 12.79
CA ALA A 32 0.24 -27.97 11.83
C ALA A 32 -0.14 -26.62 12.45
N ALA A 33 -0.63 -26.60 13.69
CA ALA A 33 -0.95 -25.36 14.40
C ALA A 33 0.31 -24.49 14.64
N ILE A 34 1.43 -25.11 15.03
CA ILE A 34 2.70 -24.40 15.23
C ILE A 34 3.18 -23.79 13.89
N VAL A 35 3.12 -24.55 12.79
CA VAL A 35 3.53 -24.08 11.46
C VAL A 35 2.64 -22.91 11.01
N ILE A 36 1.34 -22.97 11.21
CA ILE A 36 0.42 -21.88 10.87
C ILE A 36 0.71 -20.63 11.70
N LEU A 37 0.94 -20.80 13.01
CA LEU A 37 1.26 -19.70 13.91
C LEU A 37 2.61 -19.04 13.56
N THR A 38 3.62 -19.83 13.20
CA THR A 38 4.93 -19.27 12.80
C THR A 38 4.83 -18.54 11.47
N ILE A 39 4.15 -19.09 10.47
CA ILE A 39 3.93 -18.41 9.17
C ILE A 39 3.10 -17.15 9.37
N GLY A 40 1.99 -17.23 10.09
CA GLY A 40 1.13 -16.08 10.38
C GLY A 40 1.87 -14.99 11.18
N GLY A 41 2.66 -15.39 12.17
CA GLY A 41 3.49 -14.47 12.96
C GLY A 41 4.56 -13.77 12.13
N THR A 42 5.27 -14.52 11.28
CA THR A 42 6.30 -13.93 10.41
C THR A 42 5.72 -12.97 9.37
N ILE A 43 4.59 -13.31 8.76
CA ILE A 43 3.88 -12.41 7.82
C ILE A 43 3.40 -11.15 8.56
N GLY A 44 2.81 -11.29 9.75
CA GLY A 44 2.35 -10.17 10.58
C GLY A 44 3.49 -9.22 10.96
N ILE A 45 4.62 -9.76 11.43
CA ILE A 45 5.81 -8.96 11.77
C ILE A 45 6.37 -8.25 10.53
N TRP A 46 6.41 -8.94 9.38
CA TRP A 46 6.89 -8.34 8.14
C TRP A 46 6.00 -7.19 7.66
N GLN A 47 4.68 -7.32 7.73
CA GLN A 47 3.73 -6.25 7.41
C GLN A 47 3.87 -5.05 8.34
N ILE A 48 3.98 -5.28 9.66
CA ILE A 48 4.17 -4.22 10.64
C ILE A 48 5.51 -3.50 10.40
N SER A 49 6.59 -4.24 10.18
CA SER A 49 7.93 -3.70 9.93
C SER A 49 8.00 -2.85 8.65
N SER A 50 7.28 -3.24 7.60
CA SER A 50 7.21 -2.44 6.35
C SER A 50 6.46 -1.13 6.52
N SER A 51 5.46 -1.10 7.41
CA SER A 51 4.68 0.10 7.73
C SER A 51 5.44 1.08 8.65
N LEU A 52 6.41 0.59 9.42
CA LEU A 52 7.22 1.39 10.35
C LEU A 52 8.46 2.03 9.71
N LYS A 53 8.71 1.83 8.40
CA LYS A 53 9.82 2.51 7.73
C LYS A 53 9.64 4.03 7.83
N PRO A 54 10.68 4.75 8.27
CA PRO A 54 10.61 6.20 8.38
C PRO A 54 10.30 6.82 7.02
N GLU A 55 9.50 7.85 7.03
CA GLU A 55 9.22 8.65 5.86
C GLU A 55 10.43 9.52 5.55
N THR A 56 10.98 9.34 4.36
CA THR A 56 12.11 10.10 3.85
C THR A 56 11.61 10.92 2.66
N TYR A 57 12.09 12.14 2.53
CA TYR A 57 11.69 13.04 1.45
C TYR A 57 12.82 13.21 0.45
N PHE A 58 12.45 13.20 -0.82
CA PHE A 58 13.28 13.63 -1.93
C PHE A 58 13.00 15.11 -2.20
N VAL A 59 14.04 15.87 -2.43
CA VAL A 59 13.95 17.30 -2.74
C VAL A 59 14.67 17.54 -4.07
N CYS A 60 13.95 18.10 -5.03
CA CYS A 60 14.48 18.51 -6.32
C CYS A 60 14.45 20.04 -6.39
N GLU A 61 15.62 20.64 -6.48
CA GLU A 61 15.78 22.09 -6.56
C GLU A 61 16.27 22.49 -7.94
N THR A 62 15.70 23.56 -8.49
CA THR A 62 16.08 24.14 -9.77
C THR A 62 16.73 25.51 -9.53
N PRO A 63 18.00 25.69 -9.89
CA PRO A 63 18.68 26.97 -9.75
C PRO A 63 18.01 28.10 -10.54
N TYR A 64 18.29 29.32 -10.16
CA TYR A 64 17.84 30.48 -10.93
C TYR A 64 18.43 30.46 -12.35
N GLY A 65 17.58 30.75 -13.34
CA GLY A 65 17.96 30.78 -14.76
C GLY A 65 17.92 29.39 -15.44
N GLU A 66 17.62 28.32 -14.71
CA GLU A 66 17.52 26.97 -15.26
C GLU A 66 16.11 26.42 -15.19
N LYS A 67 15.88 25.32 -15.89
CA LYS A 67 14.65 24.50 -15.79
C LYS A 67 15.03 23.03 -15.59
N SER A 68 14.29 22.34 -14.77
CA SER A 68 14.53 20.93 -14.46
C SER A 68 13.33 20.08 -14.82
N LYS A 69 13.58 18.85 -15.30
CA LYS A 69 12.54 17.85 -15.54
C LYS A 69 12.67 16.74 -14.53
N VAL A 70 11.58 16.46 -13.83
CA VAL A 70 11.46 15.39 -12.84
C VAL A 70 10.41 14.40 -13.33
N VAL A 71 10.73 13.10 -13.30
CA VAL A 71 9.76 12.04 -13.57
C VAL A 71 9.51 11.28 -12.27
N LEU A 72 8.26 11.34 -11.82
CA LEU A 72 7.84 10.69 -10.58
C LEU A 72 7.56 9.18 -10.80
N SER A 73 7.52 8.42 -9.71
CA SER A 73 7.37 6.95 -9.76
C SER A 73 5.99 6.46 -10.27
N ASP A 74 5.01 7.36 -10.41
CA ASP A 74 3.71 7.08 -11.02
C ASP A 74 3.64 7.39 -12.53
N GLY A 75 4.78 7.85 -13.09
CA GLY A 75 4.89 8.29 -14.48
C GLY A 75 4.52 9.74 -14.72
N THR A 76 4.11 10.50 -13.69
CA THR A 76 3.86 11.94 -13.78
C THR A 76 5.16 12.68 -14.12
N VAL A 77 5.09 13.61 -15.05
CA VAL A 77 6.22 14.43 -15.45
C VAL A 77 6.00 15.85 -14.95
N VAL A 78 7.04 16.42 -14.34
CA VAL A 78 7.03 17.78 -13.79
C VAL A 78 8.20 18.55 -14.41
N TRP A 79 7.93 19.73 -14.96
CA TRP A 79 8.95 20.68 -15.37
C TRP A 79 8.95 21.84 -14.38
N LEU A 80 10.03 21.92 -13.61
CA LEU A 80 10.24 23.01 -12.65
C LEU A 80 10.87 24.21 -13.32
N ASN A 81 10.33 25.40 -13.07
CA ASN A 81 10.90 26.65 -13.50
C ASN A 81 12.03 27.11 -12.55
N ALA A 82 12.71 28.21 -12.91
CA ALA A 82 13.83 28.73 -12.16
C ALA A 82 13.49 29.05 -10.69
N GLY A 83 14.39 28.73 -9.77
CA GLY A 83 14.21 28.99 -8.34
C GLY A 83 13.12 28.15 -7.66
N SER A 84 12.68 27.05 -8.29
CA SER A 84 11.60 26.21 -7.77
C SER A 84 12.12 24.97 -7.05
N THR A 85 11.36 24.52 -6.06
CA THR A 85 11.64 23.32 -5.26
C THR A 85 10.43 22.41 -5.26
N LEU A 86 10.65 21.13 -5.61
CA LEU A 86 9.67 20.07 -5.54
C LEU A 86 10.11 19.05 -4.48
N LYS A 87 9.23 18.75 -3.52
CA LYS A 87 9.48 17.78 -2.46
C LYS A 87 8.41 16.71 -2.46
N TYR A 88 8.81 15.44 -2.35
CA TYR A 88 7.90 14.30 -2.27
C TYR A 88 8.48 13.17 -1.43
N SER A 89 7.59 12.35 -0.86
CA SER A 89 7.95 11.25 0.04
C SER A 89 8.42 10.01 -0.72
N ASN A 90 9.27 9.18 -0.08
CA ASN A 90 9.58 7.82 -0.52
C ASN A 90 8.35 6.89 -0.53
N LYS A 91 7.25 7.31 0.11
CA LYS A 91 5.94 6.64 0.07
C LYS A 91 5.02 7.15 -1.03
N PHE A 92 5.50 8.10 -1.86
CA PHE A 92 4.77 8.57 -3.03
C PHE A 92 4.35 7.40 -3.93
N ASN A 93 3.14 7.45 -4.46
CA ASN A 93 2.51 6.40 -5.28
C ASN A 93 2.17 5.08 -4.55
N THR A 94 2.58 4.88 -3.30
CA THR A 94 2.21 3.72 -2.49
C THR A 94 1.18 4.05 -1.41
N ALA A 95 1.39 5.13 -0.66
CA ALA A 95 0.46 5.61 0.37
C ALA A 95 -0.38 6.80 -0.11
N ASN A 96 0.22 7.69 -0.91
CA ASN A 96 -0.44 8.87 -1.47
C ASN A 96 0.25 9.30 -2.76
N ARG A 97 -0.33 10.29 -3.44
CA ARG A 97 0.25 10.96 -4.62
C ARG A 97 0.34 12.45 -4.34
N LYS A 98 1.07 12.80 -3.26
CA LYS A 98 1.22 14.17 -2.78
C LYS A 98 2.64 14.66 -2.99
N VAL A 99 2.76 15.86 -3.53
CA VAL A 99 4.02 16.59 -3.67
C VAL A 99 3.86 17.99 -3.07
N GLU A 100 4.94 18.56 -2.57
CA GLU A 100 5.01 19.93 -2.09
C GLU A 100 5.78 20.76 -3.13
N LEU A 101 5.21 21.87 -3.56
CA LEU A 101 5.82 22.81 -4.52
C LEU A 101 6.02 24.18 -3.86
N ASN A 102 7.23 24.69 -3.95
CA ASN A 102 7.53 26.11 -3.78
C ASN A 102 8.14 26.64 -5.08
N GLY A 103 7.54 27.62 -5.70
CA GLY A 103 7.90 28.11 -7.01
C GLY A 103 6.91 27.76 -8.10
N GLU A 104 7.39 27.54 -9.32
CA GLU A 104 6.55 27.28 -10.50
C GLU A 104 6.88 25.93 -11.11
N GLY A 105 5.83 25.19 -11.45
CA GLY A 105 5.95 23.88 -12.08
C GLY A 105 4.79 23.58 -13.02
N TYR A 106 5.14 23.07 -14.22
CA TYR A 106 4.19 22.51 -15.16
C TYR A 106 4.10 20.98 -14.94
N PHE A 107 2.88 20.47 -14.79
CA PHE A 107 2.59 19.10 -14.45
C PHE A 107 1.83 18.40 -15.58
N GLU A 108 2.33 17.25 -16.02
CA GLU A 108 1.59 16.27 -16.82
C GLU A 108 1.32 15.05 -15.95
N VAL A 109 0.16 15.08 -15.28
CA VAL A 109 -0.20 14.05 -14.30
C VAL A 109 -0.75 12.82 -14.97
N THR A 110 -0.14 11.67 -14.71
CA THR A 110 -0.63 10.37 -15.16
C THR A 110 -1.97 10.06 -14.52
N LYS A 111 -2.99 9.78 -15.36
CA LYS A 111 -4.31 9.37 -14.88
C LYS A 111 -4.23 8.00 -14.20
N LYS A 112 -4.76 7.92 -12.97
CA LYS A 112 -4.84 6.69 -12.20
C LYS A 112 -6.23 6.60 -11.56
N GLU A 113 -6.98 5.56 -11.88
CA GLU A 113 -8.34 5.37 -11.37
C GLU A 113 -8.34 5.24 -9.84
N GLY A 114 -9.27 5.92 -9.20
CA GLY A 114 -9.45 5.90 -7.75
C GLY A 114 -8.37 6.66 -6.94
N ALA A 115 -7.38 7.28 -7.59
CA ALA A 115 -6.30 7.99 -6.89
C ALA A 115 -6.15 9.43 -7.40
N THR A 116 -6.25 10.38 -6.49
CA THR A 116 -5.98 11.80 -6.74
C THR A 116 -4.47 12.09 -6.67
N PHE A 117 -4.03 13.13 -7.39
CA PHE A 117 -2.71 13.71 -7.27
C PHE A 117 -2.86 15.10 -6.62
N ILE A 118 -2.03 15.42 -5.65
CA ILE A 118 -2.14 16.64 -4.86
C ILE A 118 -0.82 17.41 -4.96
N VAL A 119 -0.88 18.65 -5.43
CA VAL A 119 0.22 19.61 -5.31
C VAL A 119 -0.09 20.54 -4.15
N GLN A 120 0.64 20.38 -3.07
CA GLN A 120 0.55 21.25 -1.92
C GLN A 120 1.47 22.46 -2.12
N THR A 121 0.92 23.64 -1.95
CA THR A 121 1.67 24.90 -1.92
C THR A 121 1.53 25.56 -0.55
N HIS A 122 2.17 26.70 -0.35
CA HIS A 122 2.03 27.43 0.91
C HIS A 122 0.68 28.18 1.05
N GLY A 123 -0.11 28.30 -0.02
CA GLY A 123 -1.38 29.03 -0.03
C GLY A 123 -2.60 28.15 -0.21
N TYR A 124 -2.50 27.08 -1.01
CA TYR A 124 -3.62 26.19 -1.36
C TYR A 124 -3.11 24.85 -1.86
N ASP A 125 -3.98 23.85 -1.85
CA ASP A 125 -3.73 22.55 -2.44
C ASP A 125 -4.43 22.42 -3.80
N VAL A 126 -3.70 21.97 -4.82
CA VAL A 126 -4.22 21.68 -6.16
C VAL A 126 -4.48 20.19 -6.26
N VAL A 127 -5.73 19.79 -6.43
CA VAL A 127 -6.16 18.39 -6.48
C VAL A 127 -6.62 18.01 -7.88
N VAL A 128 -6.00 16.97 -8.46
CA VAL A 128 -6.26 16.54 -9.84
C VAL A 128 -6.35 15.01 -9.95
N LYS A 129 -6.90 14.49 -11.06
CA LYS A 129 -7.03 13.05 -11.33
C LYS A 129 -6.23 12.55 -12.54
N GLY A 130 -5.71 13.46 -13.33
CA GLY A 130 -4.99 13.18 -14.59
C GLY A 130 -5.16 14.39 -15.50
N THR A 131 -4.31 15.37 -15.32
CA THR A 131 -4.52 16.76 -15.77
C THR A 131 -3.19 17.32 -16.21
N LYS A 132 -3.19 18.20 -17.21
CA LYS A 132 -2.05 19.03 -17.58
C LYS A 132 -2.33 20.45 -17.10
N PHE A 133 -1.48 20.97 -16.25
CA PHE A 133 -1.66 22.27 -15.63
C PHE A 133 -0.33 22.86 -15.18
N ASP A 134 -0.32 24.17 -15.01
CA ASP A 134 0.77 24.92 -14.45
C ASP A 134 0.38 25.52 -13.10
N VAL A 135 1.31 25.54 -12.16
CA VAL A 135 1.15 26.15 -10.84
C VAL A 135 2.32 27.07 -10.58
N SER A 136 2.03 28.33 -10.26
CA SER A 136 3.00 29.30 -9.79
C SER A 136 2.64 29.74 -8.37
N ALA A 137 3.52 29.40 -7.41
CA ALA A 137 3.32 29.61 -5.97
C ALA A 137 4.69 29.82 -5.29
N TYR A 138 5.38 30.91 -5.62
CA TYR A 138 6.61 31.32 -4.92
C TYR A 138 6.27 31.89 -3.54
N ALA A 139 7.04 31.52 -2.53
CA ALA A 139 6.77 31.93 -1.14
C ALA A 139 6.90 33.45 -0.90
N ASP A 140 7.65 34.13 -1.72
CA ASP A 140 7.88 35.57 -1.71
C ASP A 140 6.95 36.36 -2.65
N ASP A 141 6.09 35.65 -3.42
CA ASP A 141 5.09 36.28 -4.29
C ASP A 141 3.72 36.30 -3.54
N PRO A 142 3.03 37.44 -3.47
CA PRO A 142 1.70 37.54 -2.89
C PRO A 142 0.62 36.93 -3.78
N PHE A 143 0.92 36.56 -5.02
CA PHE A 143 -0.04 36.01 -5.98
C PHE A 143 0.25 34.55 -6.30
N PHE A 144 -0.82 33.78 -6.41
CA PHE A 144 -0.79 32.39 -6.82
C PHE A 144 -1.55 32.24 -8.13
N PHE A 145 -0.99 31.46 -9.04
CA PHE A 145 -1.62 31.19 -10.31
C PHE A 145 -1.69 29.70 -10.58
N THR A 146 -2.85 29.23 -11.04
CA THR A 146 -3.00 27.89 -11.58
C THR A 146 -3.65 27.99 -12.94
N THR A 147 -2.97 27.51 -13.98
CA THR A 147 -3.46 27.50 -15.36
C THR A 147 -3.76 26.07 -15.78
N LEU A 148 -5.02 25.80 -16.09
CA LEU A 148 -5.47 24.50 -16.57
C LEU A 148 -5.33 24.43 -18.10
N LEU A 149 -4.63 23.41 -18.61
CA LEU A 149 -4.50 23.14 -20.04
C LEU A 149 -5.42 22.00 -20.49
N GLU A 150 -5.51 20.91 -19.69
CA GLU A 150 -6.31 19.75 -20.03
C GLU A 150 -6.79 19.04 -18.76
N GLY A 151 -8.08 18.65 -18.69
CA GLY A 151 -8.66 17.91 -17.59
C GLY A 151 -9.46 18.77 -16.62
N SER A 152 -9.35 18.51 -15.31
CA SER A 152 -10.04 19.23 -14.23
C SER A 152 -9.11 19.46 -13.04
N VAL A 153 -9.27 20.62 -12.39
CA VAL A 153 -8.52 21.05 -11.21
C VAL A 153 -9.52 21.44 -10.13
N GLU A 154 -9.27 21.04 -8.91
CA GLU A 154 -9.95 21.49 -7.70
C GLU A 154 -8.91 22.17 -6.80
N LEU A 155 -9.27 23.35 -6.30
CA LEU A 155 -8.42 24.14 -5.38
C LEU A 155 -9.06 24.11 -3.98
N ASN A 156 -8.25 23.78 -2.95
CA ASN A 156 -8.67 23.66 -1.56
C ASN A 156 -7.81 24.52 -0.64
#